data_ec3b71bad0c364a5f7dc8abfef11ae1b
#
_entry.id   ec3b71bad0c364a5f7dc8abfef11ae1b
#
_cell.length_a   1.000
_cell.length_b   1.000
_cell.length_c   1.000
_cell.angle_alpha   90.00
_cell.angle_beta   90.00
_cell.angle_gamma   90.00
#
_symmetry.space_group_name_H-M   'P 1'
#
loop_
_entity.id
_entity.type
_entity.pdbx_description
1 polymer ?
#
loop_
_entity_poly.entity_id
_entity_poly.type
_entity_poly.pdbx_seq_one_letter_code
_entity_poly.pdbx_strand_id
1 'polypeptide(L)'
;MPRSLKNCNNFQDLKDLARRRLPGPIYHYIDGAAEDETTYQRNTEAFQNVDLVPNVLAGVENIDMSVEVMGYKLGLPIFCSPTALQRLFHHQGERAVAKAAEKFNTLFGVSSLGTVKLKDIDELIKTPKMFQFYFHKDRGLNDSCLERAKAAKFDVMALTVDTITGGNSCLLYTSPSPRDRQKSRMPSSA
;
A
#
# COMPACT_ATOMS: atom_id res chain seq x y z
N MET A 1 10.90 -17.80 11.98
CA MET A 1 10.04 -16.62 11.75
C MET A 1 10.69 -15.37 12.36
N PRO A 2 10.85 -14.27 11.61
CA PRO A 2 11.57 -13.08 12.07
C PRO A 2 10.87 -12.40 13.25
N ARG A 3 11.66 -11.90 14.20
CA ARG A 3 11.18 -11.15 15.38
C ARG A 3 11.36 -9.64 15.24
N SER A 4 12.15 -9.20 14.28
CA SER A 4 12.44 -7.77 14.01
C SER A 4 12.66 -7.55 12.52
N LEU A 5 12.57 -6.29 12.08
CA LEU A 5 12.85 -5.90 10.69
C LEU A 5 14.27 -6.28 10.24
N LYS A 6 15.24 -6.27 11.14
CA LYS A 6 16.62 -6.66 10.84
C LYS A 6 16.77 -8.11 10.40
N ASN A 7 15.79 -8.96 10.72
CA ASN A 7 15.80 -10.38 10.43
C ASN A 7 14.85 -10.74 9.28
N CYS A 8 14.34 -9.75 8.57
CA CYS A 8 13.51 -9.95 7.39
C CYS A 8 14.40 -9.86 6.15
N ASN A 9 14.49 -10.95 5.39
CA ASN A 9 15.32 -11.04 4.20
C ASN A 9 14.52 -11.01 2.91
N ASN A 10 13.21 -11.23 3.00
CA ASN A 10 12.29 -11.24 1.86
C ASN A 10 10.91 -10.71 2.26
N PHE A 11 10.01 -10.65 1.29
CA PHE A 11 8.67 -10.12 1.49
C PHE A 11 7.83 -11.02 2.42
N GLN A 12 8.01 -12.35 2.36
CA GLN A 12 7.30 -13.28 3.24
C GLN A 12 7.68 -13.07 4.71
N ASP A 13 8.95 -12.79 5.00
CA ASP A 13 9.38 -12.46 6.36
C ASP A 13 8.70 -11.19 6.90
N LEU A 14 8.47 -10.18 6.04
CA LEU A 14 7.75 -8.97 6.39
C LEU A 14 6.27 -9.26 6.66
N LYS A 15 5.61 -10.09 5.84
CA LYS A 15 4.24 -10.55 6.07
C LYS A 15 4.09 -11.29 7.40
N ASP A 16 5.00 -12.22 7.69
CA ASP A 16 5.02 -12.98 8.94
C ASP A 16 5.23 -12.08 10.17
N LEU A 17 6.06 -11.06 10.03
CA LEU A 17 6.26 -10.07 11.09
C LEU A 17 5.02 -9.20 11.30
N ALA A 18 4.37 -8.76 10.21
CA ALA A 18 3.14 -7.98 10.25
C ALA A 18 2.00 -8.77 10.90
N ARG A 19 1.82 -10.04 10.52
CA ARG A 19 0.82 -10.93 11.11
C ARG A 19 0.90 -11.07 12.62
N ARG A 20 2.12 -10.98 13.18
CA ARG A 20 2.34 -11.05 14.64
C ARG A 20 2.08 -9.74 15.36
N ARG A 21 2.24 -8.62 14.66
CA ARG A 21 2.18 -7.28 15.27
C ARG A 21 0.82 -6.62 15.13
N LEU A 22 0.10 -6.95 14.06
CA LEU A 22 -1.19 -6.36 13.77
C LEU A 22 -2.32 -7.17 14.41
N PRO A 23 -3.39 -6.53 14.87
CA PRO A 23 -4.64 -7.20 15.18
C PRO A 23 -5.15 -7.98 13.95
N GLY A 24 -5.72 -9.18 14.17
CA GLY A 24 -6.17 -10.05 13.09
C GLY A 24 -6.99 -9.36 12.01
N PRO A 25 -8.08 -8.63 12.34
CA PRO A 25 -8.88 -7.92 11.33
C PRO A 25 -8.09 -6.90 10.50
N ILE A 26 -7.15 -6.19 11.11
CA ILE A 26 -6.28 -5.23 10.42
C ILE A 26 -5.33 -5.95 9.47
N TYR A 27 -4.74 -7.05 9.92
CA TYR A 27 -3.89 -7.87 9.06
C TYR A 27 -4.66 -8.43 7.87
N HIS A 28 -5.84 -8.99 8.09
CA HIS A 28 -6.67 -9.56 7.02
C HIS A 28 -7.22 -8.52 6.04
N TYR A 29 -7.40 -7.28 6.50
CA TYR A 29 -7.76 -6.18 5.60
C TYR A 29 -6.68 -5.89 4.56
N ILE A 30 -5.40 -5.92 4.95
CA ILE A 30 -4.31 -5.57 4.02
C ILE A 30 -3.76 -6.78 3.26
N ASP A 31 -3.79 -7.97 3.84
CA ASP A 31 -3.23 -9.19 3.25
C ASP A 31 -4.27 -10.01 2.48
N GLY A 32 -5.53 -9.92 2.83
CA GLY A 32 -6.60 -10.67 2.18
C GLY A 32 -7.05 -10.06 0.86
N ALA A 33 -7.59 -10.92 -0.01
CA ALA A 33 -8.20 -10.51 -1.28
C ALA A 33 -9.67 -10.97 -1.36
N ALA A 34 -10.31 -10.78 -2.51
CA ALA A 34 -11.71 -11.10 -2.69
C ALA A 34 -11.92 -12.61 -2.94
N GLU A 35 -12.97 -13.14 -2.36
CA GLU A 35 -13.49 -14.51 -2.54
C GLU A 35 -12.41 -15.58 -2.37
N ASP A 36 -12.17 -16.41 -3.39
CA ASP A 36 -11.17 -17.51 -3.38
C ASP A 36 -9.74 -17.01 -3.61
N GLU A 37 -9.52 -15.71 -3.64
CA GLU A 37 -8.20 -15.07 -3.80
C GLU A 37 -7.44 -15.47 -5.07
N THR A 38 -8.15 -15.95 -6.11
CA THR A 38 -7.53 -16.48 -7.34
C THR A 38 -6.63 -15.46 -8.02
N THR A 39 -7.07 -14.21 -8.13
CA THR A 39 -6.26 -13.13 -8.76
C THR A 39 -5.05 -12.78 -7.91
N TYR A 40 -5.19 -12.76 -6.59
CA TYR A 40 -4.09 -12.54 -5.67
C TYR A 40 -2.99 -13.62 -5.83
N GLN A 41 -3.38 -14.88 -5.89
CA GLN A 41 -2.44 -15.99 -6.11
C GLN A 41 -1.75 -15.87 -7.46
N ARG A 42 -2.50 -15.62 -8.55
CA ARG A 42 -1.94 -15.44 -9.90
C ARG A 42 -0.96 -14.26 -9.97
N ASN A 43 -1.20 -13.19 -9.29
CA ASN A 43 -0.29 -12.04 -9.24
C ASN A 43 1.08 -12.42 -8.61
N THR A 44 1.09 -13.34 -7.66
CA THR A 44 2.33 -13.86 -7.06
C THR A 44 3.01 -14.88 -7.96
N GLU A 45 2.25 -15.82 -8.50
CA GLU A 45 2.73 -16.90 -9.38
C GLU A 45 3.29 -16.39 -10.70
N ALA A 46 2.76 -15.25 -11.21
CA ALA A 46 3.23 -14.68 -12.47
C ALA A 46 4.73 -14.37 -12.47
N PHE A 47 5.31 -14.00 -11.34
CA PHE A 47 6.75 -13.76 -11.21
C PHE A 47 7.58 -15.06 -11.30
N GLN A 48 7.01 -16.21 -10.99
CA GLN A 48 7.68 -17.52 -11.10
C GLN A 48 7.76 -18.02 -12.55
N ASN A 49 6.97 -17.42 -13.44
CA ASN A 49 6.94 -17.77 -14.87
C ASN A 49 7.88 -16.88 -15.71
N VAL A 50 8.69 -16.04 -15.08
CA VAL A 50 9.63 -15.12 -15.76
C VAL A 50 11.04 -15.39 -15.28
N ASP A 51 11.90 -15.81 -16.20
CA ASP A 51 13.32 -15.98 -15.96
C ASP A 51 14.11 -14.73 -16.35
N LEU A 52 15.05 -14.35 -15.52
CA LEU A 52 16.03 -13.30 -15.84
C LEU A 52 17.27 -13.96 -16.45
N VAL A 53 17.54 -13.68 -17.72
CA VAL A 53 18.74 -14.18 -18.42
C VAL A 53 19.84 -13.12 -18.32
N PRO A 54 20.86 -13.32 -17.47
CA PRO A 54 21.94 -12.35 -17.33
C PRO A 54 22.91 -12.41 -18.52
N ASN A 55 23.40 -11.24 -18.95
CA ASN A 55 24.53 -11.17 -19.85
C ASN A 55 25.82 -11.27 -19.04
N VAL A 56 26.53 -12.39 -19.14
CA VAL A 56 27.81 -12.56 -18.48
C VAL A 56 28.92 -11.71 -19.16
N LEU A 57 29.92 -11.32 -18.39
CA LEU A 57 31.06 -10.50 -18.87
C LEU A 57 30.66 -9.15 -19.49
N ALA A 58 29.53 -8.60 -19.12
CA ALA A 58 29.03 -7.34 -19.67
C ALA A 58 29.74 -6.09 -19.12
N GLY A 59 30.64 -6.22 -18.13
CA GLY A 59 31.42 -5.12 -17.58
C GLY A 59 30.57 -4.00 -16.97
N VAL A 60 29.53 -4.34 -16.22
CA VAL A 60 28.60 -3.36 -15.64
C VAL A 60 29.26 -2.72 -14.41
N GLU A 61 29.90 -1.57 -14.62
CA GLU A 61 30.51 -0.79 -13.54
C GLU A 61 29.55 0.22 -12.93
N ASN A 62 28.67 0.80 -13.75
CA ASN A 62 27.68 1.80 -13.33
C ASN A 62 26.28 1.30 -13.64
N ILE A 63 25.47 1.15 -12.60
CA ILE A 63 24.07 0.73 -12.70
C ILE A 63 23.19 1.96 -12.68
N ASP A 64 22.51 2.25 -13.80
CA ASP A 64 21.46 3.26 -13.88
C ASP A 64 20.10 2.55 -14.02
N MET A 65 19.25 2.67 -13.00
CA MET A 65 17.88 2.16 -13.00
C MET A 65 16.85 3.25 -13.20
N SER A 66 17.28 4.47 -13.54
CA SER A 66 16.36 5.59 -13.71
C SER A 66 15.42 5.37 -14.88
N VAL A 67 14.19 5.83 -14.71
CA VAL A 67 13.15 5.81 -15.76
C VAL A 67 12.42 7.14 -15.80
N GLU A 68 11.83 7.46 -16.92
CA GLU A 68 10.93 8.59 -17.07
C GLU A 68 9.47 8.10 -17.09
N VAL A 69 8.66 8.61 -16.17
CA VAL A 69 7.24 8.26 -16.05
C VAL A 69 6.43 9.56 -15.96
N MET A 70 5.48 9.76 -16.87
CA MET A 70 4.63 10.96 -16.92
C MET A 70 5.41 12.28 -16.92
N GLY A 71 6.59 12.32 -17.56
CA GLY A 71 7.47 13.49 -17.61
C GLY A 71 8.34 13.70 -16.37
N TYR A 72 8.34 12.77 -15.43
CA TYR A 72 9.16 12.81 -14.21
C TYR A 72 10.26 11.76 -14.26
N LYS A 73 11.50 12.17 -14.00
CA LYS A 73 12.64 11.25 -13.86
C LYS A 73 12.63 10.63 -12.47
N LEU A 74 12.46 9.31 -12.41
CA LEU A 74 12.52 8.50 -11.19
C LEU A 74 13.86 7.79 -11.09
N GLY A 75 14.36 7.59 -9.88
CA GLY A 75 15.64 6.90 -9.63
C GLY A 75 15.58 5.39 -9.82
N LEU A 76 14.38 4.80 -9.86
CA LEU A 76 14.16 3.37 -10.11
C LEU A 76 12.77 3.13 -10.73
N PRO A 77 12.60 1.99 -11.46
CA PRO A 77 11.35 1.66 -12.17
C PRO A 77 10.28 1.09 -11.22
N ILE A 78 10.21 1.59 -10.00
CA ILE A 78 9.24 1.18 -8.97
C ILE A 78 8.75 2.44 -8.26
N PHE A 79 7.47 2.52 -7.97
CA PHE A 79 6.90 3.59 -7.16
C PHE A 79 5.95 3.05 -6.08
N CYS A 80 5.68 3.87 -5.07
CA CYS A 80 4.79 3.50 -3.99
C CYS A 80 3.34 3.77 -4.38
N SER A 81 2.56 2.71 -4.56
CA SER A 81 1.13 2.80 -4.88
C SER A 81 0.32 3.45 -3.74
N PRO A 82 -0.80 4.12 -4.06
CA PRO A 82 -1.67 4.69 -3.06
C PRO A 82 -2.34 3.60 -2.21
N THR A 83 -2.03 3.57 -0.93
CA THR A 83 -2.61 2.66 0.04
C THR A 83 -3.40 3.45 1.07
N ALA A 84 -4.66 3.06 1.30
CA ALA A 84 -5.53 3.72 2.26
C ALA A 84 -5.13 3.40 3.72
N LEU A 85 -5.51 4.29 4.64
CA LEU A 85 -5.52 4.06 6.08
C LEU A 85 -4.18 3.55 6.68
N GLN A 86 -3.05 4.03 6.18
CA GLN A 86 -1.73 3.49 6.53
C GLN A 86 -1.40 3.56 8.03
N ARG A 87 -1.97 4.50 8.79
CA ARG A 87 -1.79 4.57 10.24
C ARG A 87 -2.52 3.48 11.03
N LEU A 88 -3.38 2.70 10.41
CA LEU A 88 -3.90 1.47 11.02
C LEU A 88 -2.82 0.39 11.13
N PHE A 89 -1.84 0.40 10.23
CA PHE A 89 -0.77 -0.61 10.15
C PHE A 89 0.50 -0.18 10.87
N HIS A 90 0.81 1.11 10.80
CA HIS A 90 2.02 1.65 11.43
C HIS A 90 1.81 3.11 11.86
N HIS A 91 2.28 3.49 13.05
CA HIS A 91 2.04 4.81 13.63
C HIS A 91 2.52 5.99 12.75
N GLN A 92 3.55 5.82 11.95
CA GLN A 92 4.01 6.84 11.00
C GLN A 92 3.17 6.89 9.72
N GLY A 93 2.56 5.77 9.32
CA GLY A 93 1.72 5.69 8.13
C GLY A 93 2.41 6.25 6.90
N GLU A 94 1.71 7.10 6.16
CA GLU A 94 2.17 7.73 4.92
C GLU A 94 3.48 8.52 5.07
N ARG A 95 3.81 9.01 6.28
CA ARG A 95 5.08 9.72 6.52
C ARG A 95 6.29 8.81 6.34
N ALA A 96 6.19 7.54 6.73
CA ALA A 96 7.28 6.59 6.55
C ALA A 96 7.50 6.25 5.08
N VAL A 97 6.41 6.06 4.33
CA VAL A 97 6.46 5.78 2.90
C VAL A 97 6.97 6.99 2.12
N ALA A 98 6.51 8.18 2.46
CA ALA A 98 6.99 9.43 1.87
C ALA A 98 8.52 9.56 1.99
N LYS A 99 9.07 9.37 3.18
CA LYS A 99 10.53 9.40 3.41
C LYS A 99 11.29 8.32 2.62
N ALA A 100 10.69 7.15 2.44
CA ALA A 100 11.30 6.10 1.62
C ALA A 100 11.28 6.50 0.13
N ALA A 101 10.18 7.03 -0.38
CA ALA A 101 10.07 7.52 -1.74
C ALA A 101 11.10 8.64 -2.02
N GLU A 102 11.25 9.60 -1.12
CA GLU A 102 12.26 10.65 -1.20
C GLU A 102 13.68 10.07 -1.25
N LYS A 103 13.99 9.13 -0.35
CA LYS A 103 15.31 8.50 -0.27
C LYS A 103 15.72 7.82 -1.58
N PHE A 104 14.77 7.20 -2.27
CA PHE A 104 15.03 6.47 -3.52
C PHE A 104 14.68 7.28 -4.77
N ASN A 105 14.36 8.55 -4.62
CA ASN A 105 13.92 9.44 -5.70
C ASN A 105 12.85 8.79 -6.59
N THR A 106 11.78 8.30 -5.96
CA THR A 106 10.67 7.68 -6.70
C THR A 106 9.34 8.35 -6.38
N LEU A 107 8.31 8.08 -7.19
CA LEU A 107 6.98 8.64 -7.05
C LEU A 107 6.25 8.03 -5.84
N PHE A 108 5.57 8.86 -5.07
CA PHE A 108 4.69 8.43 -4.00
C PHE A 108 3.22 8.69 -4.32
N GLY A 109 2.43 7.61 -4.39
CA GLY A 109 0.98 7.68 -4.49
C GLY A 109 0.33 7.81 -3.11
N VAL A 110 -0.45 8.87 -2.92
CA VAL A 110 -1.21 9.12 -1.69
C VAL A 110 -2.69 8.89 -1.96
N SER A 111 -3.32 8.06 -1.14
CA SER A 111 -4.76 7.78 -1.23
C SER A 111 -5.61 8.97 -0.75
N SER A 112 -6.77 9.18 -1.36
CA SER A 112 -7.81 10.08 -0.83
C SER A 112 -8.29 9.66 0.56
N LEU A 113 -8.14 8.36 0.92
CA LEU A 113 -8.38 7.82 2.25
C LEU A 113 -7.10 7.77 3.10
N GLY A 114 -6.12 8.61 2.80
CA GLY A 114 -4.90 8.74 3.56
C GLY A 114 -5.14 9.27 4.98
N THR A 115 -4.31 8.89 5.92
CA THR A 115 -4.41 9.25 7.34
C THR A 115 -3.51 10.41 7.75
N VAL A 116 -2.72 10.93 6.81
CA VAL A 116 -1.83 12.09 6.97
C VAL A 116 -2.30 13.20 6.02
N LYS A 117 -2.26 14.44 6.47
CA LYS A 117 -2.65 15.58 5.63
C LYS A 117 -1.73 15.72 4.42
N LEU A 118 -2.29 16.05 3.25
CA LEU A 118 -1.52 16.24 2.01
C LEU A 118 -0.42 17.30 2.17
N LYS A 119 -0.72 18.38 2.91
CA LYS A 119 0.26 19.42 3.22
C LYS A 119 1.46 18.86 3.99
N ASP A 120 1.24 18.00 4.98
CA ASP A 120 2.32 17.39 5.77
C ASP A 120 3.21 16.51 4.87
N ILE A 121 2.66 15.88 3.84
CA ILE A 121 3.42 15.10 2.86
C ILE A 121 4.28 16.02 1.99
N ASP A 122 3.72 17.13 1.49
CA ASP A 122 4.46 18.10 0.69
C ASP A 122 5.65 18.73 1.44
N GLU A 123 5.50 18.93 2.74
CA GLU A 123 6.57 19.42 3.60
C GLU A 123 7.70 18.39 3.79
N LEU A 124 7.39 17.10 3.70
CA LEU A 124 8.33 16.01 3.93
C LEU A 124 9.17 15.63 2.71
N ILE A 125 8.62 15.75 1.49
CA ILE A 125 9.24 15.22 0.27
C ILE A 125 9.17 16.21 -0.89
N LYS A 126 10.16 16.13 -1.78
CA LYS A 126 10.23 16.89 -3.03
C LYS A 126 10.12 16.04 -4.27
N THR A 127 10.20 14.72 -4.12
CA THR A 127 9.94 13.76 -5.21
C THR A 127 8.51 13.86 -5.73
N PRO A 128 8.23 13.43 -6.96
CA PRO A 128 6.89 13.49 -7.55
C PRO A 128 5.84 12.82 -6.68
N LYS A 129 4.69 13.46 -6.54
CA LYS A 129 3.56 13.02 -5.74
C LYS A 129 2.33 12.80 -6.61
N MET A 130 1.69 11.65 -6.46
CA MET A 130 0.44 11.32 -7.11
C MET A 130 -0.68 11.31 -6.08
N PHE A 131 -1.79 11.97 -6.37
CA PHE A 131 -3.00 11.91 -5.56
C PHE A 131 -3.99 10.95 -6.18
N GLN A 132 -4.34 9.86 -5.46
CA GLN A 132 -5.40 8.96 -5.87
C GLN A 132 -6.74 9.53 -5.40
N PHE A 133 -7.69 9.60 -6.30
CA PHE A 133 -8.96 10.26 -6.13
C PHE A 133 -10.14 9.34 -6.49
N TYR A 134 -11.16 9.32 -5.63
CA TYR A 134 -12.48 8.78 -5.93
C TYR A 134 -13.43 9.92 -6.24
N PHE A 135 -14.21 9.79 -7.30
CA PHE A 135 -15.24 10.77 -7.62
C PHE A 135 -16.49 10.55 -6.75
N HIS A 136 -16.85 11.55 -5.98
CA HIS A 136 -18.01 11.55 -5.10
C HIS A 136 -19.25 12.19 -5.78
N LYS A 137 -20.45 11.84 -5.32
CA LYS A 137 -21.70 12.50 -5.74
C LYS A 137 -21.73 13.98 -5.34
N ASP A 138 -21.16 14.30 -4.19
CA ASP A 138 -21.01 15.67 -3.70
C ASP A 138 -19.87 16.37 -4.45
N ARG A 139 -20.22 17.32 -5.31
CA ARG A 139 -19.27 18.10 -6.09
C ARG A 139 -18.39 19.00 -5.22
N GLY A 140 -18.95 19.60 -4.15
CA GLY A 140 -18.18 20.45 -3.24
C GLY A 140 -17.05 19.67 -2.54
N LEU A 141 -17.31 18.41 -2.21
CA LEU A 141 -16.27 17.52 -1.66
C LEU A 141 -15.17 17.24 -2.70
N ASN A 142 -15.55 16.99 -3.97
CA ASN A 142 -14.58 16.79 -5.05
C ASN A 142 -13.68 17.99 -5.22
N ASP A 143 -14.27 19.18 -5.32
CA ASP A 143 -13.55 20.44 -5.52
C ASP A 143 -12.58 20.68 -4.34
N SER A 144 -13.06 20.52 -3.10
CA SER A 144 -12.23 20.65 -1.90
C SER A 144 -11.05 19.67 -1.86
N CYS A 145 -11.26 18.41 -2.30
CA CYS A 145 -10.18 17.43 -2.37
C CYS A 145 -9.12 17.82 -3.40
N LEU A 146 -9.56 18.24 -4.59
CA LEU A 146 -8.67 18.64 -5.68
C LEU A 146 -7.89 19.91 -5.34
N GLU A 147 -8.54 20.90 -4.74
CA GLU A 147 -7.88 22.13 -4.30
C GLU A 147 -6.81 21.86 -3.24
N ARG A 148 -7.08 20.97 -2.27
CA ARG A 148 -6.09 20.56 -1.28
C ARG A 148 -4.91 19.84 -1.89
N ALA A 149 -5.14 18.95 -2.86
CA ALA A 149 -4.07 18.27 -3.56
C ALA A 149 -3.22 19.25 -4.37
N LYS A 150 -3.86 20.18 -5.08
CA LYS A 150 -3.20 21.25 -5.82
C LYS A 150 -2.40 22.19 -4.92
N ALA A 151 -2.96 22.60 -3.79
CA ALA A 151 -2.29 23.44 -2.80
C ALA A 151 -1.07 22.75 -2.17
N ALA A 152 -1.11 21.41 -2.02
CA ALA A 152 0.00 20.57 -1.57
C ALA A 152 0.92 20.13 -2.73
N LYS A 153 0.83 20.77 -3.90
CA LYS A 153 1.70 20.58 -5.05
C LYS A 153 1.84 19.11 -5.47
N PHE A 154 0.70 18.41 -5.52
CA PHE A 154 0.68 17.08 -6.13
C PHE A 154 0.79 17.21 -7.65
N ASP A 155 1.65 16.38 -8.23
CA ASP A 155 2.08 16.50 -9.64
C ASP A 155 1.15 15.72 -10.58
N VAL A 156 0.59 14.62 -10.08
CA VAL A 156 -0.20 13.66 -10.85
C VAL A 156 -1.48 13.31 -10.09
N MET A 157 -2.56 13.06 -10.81
CA MET A 157 -3.80 12.53 -10.27
C MET A 157 -4.12 11.16 -10.88
N ALA A 158 -4.43 10.18 -10.03
CA ALA A 158 -4.96 8.89 -10.43
C ALA A 158 -6.46 8.81 -10.08
N LEU A 159 -7.31 8.86 -11.08
CA LEU A 159 -8.75 8.69 -10.88
C LEU A 159 -9.11 7.20 -10.83
N THR A 160 -9.66 6.76 -9.70
CA THR A 160 -10.15 5.38 -9.54
C THR A 160 -11.58 5.27 -10.02
N VAL A 161 -11.82 4.36 -10.98
CA VAL A 161 -13.10 4.20 -11.69
C VAL A 161 -13.71 2.80 -11.60
N ASP A 162 -13.07 1.89 -10.88
CA ASP A 162 -13.38 0.45 -10.81
C ASP A 162 -14.10 0.02 -9.52
N THR A 163 -14.42 0.93 -8.62
CA THR A 163 -15.07 0.63 -7.33
C THR A 163 -16.59 0.72 -7.37
N ILE A 164 -17.21 0.19 -8.41
CA ILE A 164 -18.68 0.17 -8.55
C ILE A 164 -19.30 -0.82 -7.56
N THR A 165 -18.62 -1.96 -7.31
CA THR A 165 -19.02 -2.97 -6.34
C THR A 165 -17.83 -3.37 -5.50
N GLY A 166 -18.04 -3.61 -4.20
CA GLY A 166 -17.02 -4.18 -3.32
C GLY A 166 -16.95 -5.70 -3.47
N GLY A 167 -15.73 -6.26 -3.52
CA GLY A 167 -15.53 -7.71 -3.43
C GLY A 167 -15.81 -8.22 -2.02
N ASN A 168 -16.22 -9.49 -1.90
CA ASN A 168 -16.37 -10.16 -0.61
C ASN A 168 -15.01 -10.57 -0.07
N SER A 169 -14.59 -9.99 1.05
CA SER A 169 -13.35 -10.38 1.72
C SER A 169 -13.65 -11.41 2.82
N CYS A 170 -13.63 -12.69 2.45
CA CYS A 170 -13.98 -13.79 3.35
C CYS A 170 -13.16 -13.78 4.64
N LEU A 171 -11.85 -13.57 4.55
CA LEU A 171 -10.96 -13.54 5.72
C LEU A 171 -11.24 -12.35 6.65
N LEU A 172 -11.63 -11.21 6.12
CA LEU A 172 -11.98 -10.04 6.92
C LEU A 172 -13.30 -10.25 7.66
N TYR A 173 -14.32 -10.76 6.97
CA TYR A 173 -15.66 -10.93 7.54
C TYR A 173 -15.77 -12.13 8.49
N THR A 174 -14.94 -13.15 8.32
CA THR A 174 -14.88 -14.33 9.19
C THR A 174 -13.88 -14.20 10.33
N SER A 175 -13.15 -13.09 10.40
CA SER A 175 -12.23 -12.83 11.52
C SER A 175 -13.01 -12.76 12.84
N PRO A 176 -12.65 -13.55 13.87
CA PRO A 176 -13.38 -13.56 15.13
C PRO A 176 -13.36 -12.19 15.78
N SER A 177 -14.54 -11.62 15.99
CA SER A 177 -14.70 -10.39 16.76
C SER A 177 -14.38 -10.64 18.24
N PRO A 178 -13.83 -9.66 18.97
CA PRO A 178 -13.74 -9.75 20.43
C PRO A 178 -15.07 -10.08 21.12
N ARG A 179 -16.20 -9.73 20.49
CA ARG A 179 -17.55 -10.07 20.97
C ARG A 179 -17.87 -11.55 20.82
N ASP A 180 -17.31 -12.25 19.84
CA ASP A 180 -17.56 -13.67 19.61
C ASP A 180 -16.85 -14.55 20.66
N ARG A 181 -15.74 -14.08 21.23
CA ARG A 181 -15.07 -14.72 22.36
C ARG A 181 -15.88 -14.71 23.64
N GLN A 182 -16.79 -13.78 23.83
CA GLN A 182 -17.66 -13.74 25.02
C GLN A 182 -18.79 -14.78 24.97
N LYS A 183 -19.26 -15.15 23.76
CA LYS A 183 -20.28 -16.19 23.59
C LYS A 183 -19.77 -17.60 23.89
N SER A 184 -18.47 -17.85 23.76
CA SER A 184 -17.86 -19.17 24.04
C SER A 184 -17.57 -19.43 25.52
N ARG A 185 -17.89 -18.49 26.42
CA ARG A 185 -17.69 -18.61 27.87
C ARG A 185 -18.99 -18.85 28.67
N MET A 186 -20.09 -19.18 28.02
CA MET A 186 -21.23 -19.70 28.77
C MET A 186 -20.92 -21.16 29.19
N PRO A 187 -20.87 -21.48 30.51
CA PRO A 187 -20.78 -22.85 30.92
C PRO A 187 -22.04 -23.56 30.43
N SER A 188 -21.86 -24.69 29.73
CA SER A 188 -22.93 -25.64 29.56
C SER A 188 -23.34 -26.15 30.94
N SER A 189 -24.30 -25.50 31.57
CA SER A 189 -24.93 -26.03 32.76
C SER A 189 -25.96 -27.04 32.33
N ALA A 190 -25.62 -28.28 32.62
CA ALA A 190 -26.45 -29.45 32.92
C ALA A 190 -27.75 -29.63 32.11
#